data_ed1a36c01a46c1d6f0cc6166f5aecb3d
#
_entry.id   ed1a36c01a46c1d6f0cc6166f5aecb3d
#
_cell.length_a   1.000
_cell.length_b   1.000
_cell.length_c   1.000
_cell.angle_alpha   90.00
_cell.angle_beta   90.00
_cell.angle_gamma   90.00
#
_symmetry.space_group_name_H-M   'P 1'
#
loop_
_entity.id
_entity.type
_entity.pdbx_description
1 polymer ?
#
loop_
_entity_poly.entity_id
_entity_poly.type
_entity_poly.pdbx_seq_one_letter_code
_entity_poly.pdbx_strand_id
1 'polypeptide(L)'
;MLTDHGENAQSPERRDVRRPRRTYLDHAATSPLRPCAAQAMADIPALGNPSAVHGSGRAARAMLEDAREEIAALLGVRPLEIILTSGGTEADALAILGGLAPQGRLWASSVEHPAVAGLADPRLLGQRVSTVPVDGHGVVDLAGFAGGRGMGDGRGPRPGDVVSLMMVNNETGTVQPVAEMARMAHDAGALAHTDAVQAFGHIDVNPAELGVDLISISAHKIGGPVGIGALWVRRGVNLAPITAGGMQQAQVRSGTQAVMLARGFAAAARQAVENLDRDRAQWQTWHDAIVAEVGGLPGVH
;
A
#
# COMPACT_ATOMS: atom_id res chain seq x y z
N MET A 1 -28.38 -55.37 41.37
CA MET A 1 -27.02 -55.79 41.00
C MET A 1 -26.82 -55.44 39.54
N LEU A 2 -26.19 -54.34 39.22
CA LEU A 2 -25.72 -53.95 37.90
C LEU A 2 -24.30 -53.47 38.12
N THR A 3 -23.37 -54.21 37.59
CA THR A 3 -21.91 -54.02 37.71
C THR A 3 -21.44 -52.91 36.81
N ASP A 4 -20.76 -51.96 37.42
CA ASP A 4 -20.03 -50.87 36.82
C ASP A 4 -18.78 -51.44 36.08
N HIS A 5 -18.66 -51.21 34.81
CA HIS A 5 -17.42 -51.40 34.03
C HIS A 5 -16.94 -50.05 33.55
N GLY A 6 -16.15 -49.39 34.38
CA GLY A 6 -15.37 -48.21 33.98
C GLY A 6 -14.26 -48.62 33.01
N GLU A 7 -14.42 -48.33 31.73
CA GLU A 7 -13.32 -48.32 30.75
C GLU A 7 -12.64 -46.93 30.74
N ASN A 8 -11.47 -46.95 31.30
CA ASN A 8 -10.55 -45.82 31.32
C ASN A 8 -9.90 -45.71 29.94
N ALA A 9 -10.52 -44.98 28.99
CA ALA A 9 -9.97 -44.70 27.71
C ALA A 9 -8.89 -43.61 27.87
N GLN A 10 -7.62 -44.01 27.97
CA GLN A 10 -6.47 -43.12 27.86
C GLN A 10 -6.44 -42.56 26.44
N SER A 11 -6.63 -41.26 26.34
CA SER A 11 -6.44 -40.49 25.11
C SER A 11 -5.00 -40.70 24.59
N PRO A 12 -4.79 -41.03 23.30
CA PRO A 12 -3.44 -41.18 22.78
C PRO A 12 -2.71 -39.86 22.88
N GLU A 13 -1.57 -39.86 23.56
CA GLU A 13 -0.63 -38.72 23.60
C GLU A 13 -0.38 -38.25 22.17
N ARG A 14 -0.77 -37.03 21.86
CA ARG A 14 -0.41 -36.35 20.62
C ARG A 14 1.11 -36.24 20.61
N ARG A 15 1.79 -37.08 19.85
CA ARG A 15 3.20 -36.90 19.55
C ARG A 15 3.39 -35.52 18.97
N ASP A 16 4.09 -34.66 19.70
CA ASP A 16 4.54 -33.34 19.26
C ASP A 16 5.56 -33.56 18.12
N VAL A 17 5.03 -33.76 16.92
CA VAL A 17 5.84 -33.80 15.71
C VAL A 17 6.29 -32.35 15.50
N ARG A 18 7.47 -32.01 16.03
CA ARG A 18 8.12 -30.72 15.76
C ARG A 18 8.18 -30.55 14.25
N ARG A 19 7.22 -29.80 13.72
CA ARG A 19 7.27 -29.40 12.30
C ARG A 19 8.61 -28.67 12.09
N PRO A 20 9.38 -28.99 11.03
CA PRO A 20 10.59 -28.26 10.73
C PRO A 20 10.24 -26.76 10.68
N ARG A 21 11.07 -25.92 11.31
CA ARG A 21 10.88 -24.47 11.29
C ARG A 21 10.90 -24.02 9.82
N ARG A 22 9.74 -23.67 9.31
CA ARG A 22 9.61 -23.17 7.94
C ARG A 22 10.11 -21.72 7.93
N THR A 23 11.09 -21.42 7.11
CA THR A 23 11.53 -20.05 6.82
C THR A 23 10.55 -19.45 5.78
N TYR A 24 9.97 -18.33 6.12
CA TYR A 24 9.10 -17.59 5.20
C TYR A 24 9.90 -16.45 4.57
N LEU A 25 9.99 -16.42 3.24
CA LEU A 25 10.81 -15.47 2.48
C LEU A 25 9.99 -14.60 1.51
N ASP A 26 8.67 -14.80 1.44
CA ASP A 26 7.81 -14.13 0.47
C ASP A 26 7.14 -12.85 1.07
N HIS A 27 7.96 -11.98 1.70
CA HIS A 27 7.47 -10.74 2.31
C HIS A 27 6.96 -9.72 1.29
N ALA A 28 7.44 -9.78 0.04
CA ALA A 28 6.95 -8.93 -1.04
C ALA A 28 5.50 -9.26 -1.42
N ALA A 29 5.06 -10.52 -1.29
CA ALA A 29 3.66 -10.88 -1.48
C ALA A 29 2.81 -10.46 -0.27
N THR A 30 3.25 -10.79 0.96
CA THR A 30 2.63 -10.36 2.23
C THR A 30 3.58 -10.61 3.38
N SER A 31 3.59 -9.74 4.40
CA SER A 31 4.37 -9.97 5.62
C SER A 31 3.50 -10.62 6.71
N PRO A 32 4.06 -11.56 7.50
CA PRO A 32 3.36 -12.11 8.66
C PRO A 32 2.91 -11.00 9.61
N LEU A 33 1.71 -11.16 10.20
CA LEU A 33 1.14 -10.19 11.12
C LEU A 33 2.09 -9.97 12.32
N ARG A 34 2.48 -8.73 12.57
CA ARG A 34 3.32 -8.36 13.70
C ARG A 34 2.56 -8.55 15.02
N PRO A 35 3.24 -8.99 16.10
CA PRO A 35 2.60 -9.11 17.41
C PRO A 35 1.97 -7.80 17.91
N CYS A 36 2.60 -6.65 17.67
CA CYS A 36 2.06 -5.33 18.02
C CYS A 36 0.73 -5.04 17.31
N ALA A 37 0.61 -5.41 16.03
CA ALA A 37 -0.63 -5.26 15.26
C ALA A 37 -1.73 -6.19 15.79
N ALA A 38 -1.38 -7.46 16.04
CA ALA A 38 -2.32 -8.43 16.62
C ALA A 38 -2.85 -7.97 17.99
N GLN A 39 -1.96 -7.47 18.84
CA GLN A 39 -2.32 -6.94 20.17
C GLN A 39 -3.21 -5.70 20.04
N ALA A 40 -2.84 -4.72 19.20
CA ALA A 40 -3.63 -3.52 19.00
C ALA A 40 -5.04 -3.81 18.47
N MET A 41 -5.21 -4.88 17.69
CA MET A 41 -6.51 -5.36 17.23
C MET A 41 -7.30 -6.07 18.35
N ALA A 42 -6.62 -6.87 19.18
CA ALA A 42 -7.24 -7.62 20.28
C ALA A 42 -7.69 -6.69 21.42
N ASP A 43 -7.01 -5.58 21.64
CA ASP A 43 -7.32 -4.60 22.70
C ASP A 43 -8.56 -3.73 22.37
N ILE A 44 -9.14 -3.88 21.17
CA ILE A 44 -10.35 -3.14 20.80
C ILE A 44 -11.56 -3.72 21.54
N PRO A 45 -12.24 -2.93 22.39
CA PRO A 45 -13.47 -3.38 23.05
C PRO A 45 -14.61 -3.55 22.04
N ALA A 46 -15.71 -4.14 22.45
CA ALA A 46 -16.94 -4.18 21.65
C ALA A 46 -17.38 -2.74 21.31
N LEU A 47 -17.19 -2.32 20.06
CA LEU A 47 -17.47 -0.97 19.60
C LEU A 47 -18.73 -0.92 18.74
N GLY A 48 -19.35 0.27 18.72
CA GLY A 48 -20.40 0.62 17.77
C GLY A 48 -19.85 1.00 16.38
N ASN A 49 -20.78 1.38 15.50
CA ASN A 49 -20.42 1.94 14.21
C ASN A 49 -19.82 3.36 14.40
N PRO A 50 -18.63 3.68 13.86
CA PRO A 50 -18.00 5.00 14.03
C PRO A 50 -18.80 6.16 13.43
N SER A 51 -19.76 5.89 12.55
CA SER A 51 -20.69 6.90 12.01
C SER A 51 -21.89 7.19 12.92
N ALA A 52 -22.11 6.38 14.00
CA ALA A 52 -23.22 6.57 14.89
C ALA A 52 -22.95 7.68 15.93
N VAL A 53 -24.02 8.42 16.30
CA VAL A 53 -23.93 9.58 17.20
C VAL A 53 -23.95 9.23 18.70
N HIS A 54 -24.28 7.99 19.07
CA HIS A 54 -24.30 7.52 20.45
C HIS A 54 -22.90 7.22 21.03
N GLY A 55 -22.80 6.96 22.34
CA GLY A 55 -21.52 6.81 23.05
C GLY A 55 -20.58 5.77 22.44
N SER A 56 -21.08 4.56 22.15
CA SER A 56 -20.26 3.49 21.52
C SER A 56 -19.77 3.88 20.11
N GLY A 57 -20.58 4.62 19.34
CA GLY A 57 -20.17 5.13 18.01
C GLY A 57 -19.08 6.20 18.13
N ARG A 58 -19.21 7.12 19.09
CA ARG A 58 -18.16 8.13 19.34
C ARG A 58 -16.85 7.50 19.81
N ALA A 59 -16.90 6.46 20.65
CA ALA A 59 -15.70 5.72 21.07
C ALA A 59 -15.01 5.03 19.89
N ALA A 60 -15.78 4.38 19.02
CA ALA A 60 -15.28 3.77 17.78
C ALA A 60 -14.63 4.81 16.86
N ARG A 61 -15.26 5.98 16.73
CA ARG A 61 -14.74 7.09 15.92
C ARG A 61 -13.43 7.63 16.49
N ALA A 62 -13.32 7.83 17.79
CA ALA A 62 -12.09 8.30 18.42
C ALA A 62 -10.92 7.35 18.10
N MET A 63 -11.11 6.03 18.26
CA MET A 63 -10.07 5.04 17.95
C MET A 63 -9.68 5.02 16.45
N LEU A 64 -10.63 5.29 15.56
CA LEU A 64 -10.36 5.39 14.14
C LEU A 64 -9.52 6.64 13.81
N GLU A 65 -9.86 7.78 14.43
CA GLU A 65 -9.12 9.02 14.23
C GLU A 65 -7.71 8.94 14.86
N ASP A 66 -7.56 8.33 16.05
CA ASP A 66 -6.24 8.03 16.63
C ASP A 66 -5.35 7.25 15.67
N ALA A 67 -5.89 6.20 15.03
CA ALA A 67 -5.15 5.41 14.05
C ALA A 67 -4.76 6.24 12.81
N ARG A 68 -5.65 7.11 12.36
CA ARG A 68 -5.40 8.03 11.24
C ARG A 68 -4.30 9.04 11.58
N GLU A 69 -4.34 9.61 12.79
CA GLU A 69 -3.33 10.54 13.30
C GLU A 69 -1.96 9.88 13.38
N GLU A 70 -1.88 8.65 13.88
CA GLU A 70 -0.63 7.87 13.93
C GLU A 70 -0.05 7.68 12.51
N ILE A 71 -0.85 7.23 11.54
CA ILE A 71 -0.41 7.02 10.16
C ILE A 71 0.02 8.33 9.52
N ALA A 72 -0.73 9.40 9.72
CA ALA A 72 -0.41 10.73 9.20
C ALA A 72 0.91 11.25 9.76
N ALA A 73 1.15 11.11 11.06
CA ALA A 73 2.38 11.53 11.72
C ALA A 73 3.62 10.80 11.15
N LEU A 74 3.49 9.50 10.82
CA LEU A 74 4.57 8.70 10.23
C LEU A 74 4.93 9.13 8.79
N LEU A 75 3.97 9.72 8.07
CA LEU A 75 4.18 10.30 6.74
C LEU A 75 4.53 11.80 6.80
N GLY A 76 4.51 12.42 7.99
CA GLY A 76 4.74 13.88 8.14
C GLY A 76 3.62 14.73 7.55
N VAL A 77 2.37 14.24 7.54
CA VAL A 77 1.21 14.88 6.91
C VAL A 77 0.08 15.13 7.91
N ARG A 78 -1.01 15.76 7.47
CA ARG A 78 -2.16 15.99 8.34
C ARG A 78 -3.15 14.82 8.30
N PRO A 79 -3.82 14.51 9.41
CA PRO A 79 -4.78 13.39 9.49
C PRO A 79 -5.89 13.46 8.45
N LEU A 80 -6.40 14.65 8.14
CA LEU A 80 -7.45 14.84 7.14
C LEU A 80 -7.03 14.55 5.69
N GLU A 81 -5.73 14.40 5.44
CA GLU A 81 -5.17 14.02 4.14
C GLU A 81 -5.07 12.51 3.97
N ILE A 82 -5.38 11.71 5.02
CA ILE A 82 -5.36 10.25 4.98
C ILE A 82 -6.77 9.70 4.79
N ILE A 83 -6.97 8.95 3.73
CA ILE A 83 -8.20 8.20 3.44
C ILE A 83 -7.90 6.72 3.66
N LEU A 84 -8.56 6.10 4.64
CA LEU A 84 -8.43 4.67 4.88
C LEU A 84 -9.20 3.89 3.81
N THR A 85 -8.57 2.88 3.23
CA THR A 85 -9.07 2.01 2.16
C THR A 85 -9.05 0.55 2.58
N SER A 86 -9.51 -0.36 1.73
CA SER A 86 -9.43 -1.80 1.99
C SER A 86 -8.06 -2.42 1.64
N GLY A 87 -7.13 -1.62 1.11
CA GLY A 87 -5.79 -2.06 0.73
C GLY A 87 -5.18 -1.14 -0.32
N GLY A 88 -3.96 -1.47 -0.77
CA GLY A 88 -3.26 -0.71 -1.82
C GLY A 88 -4.05 -0.65 -3.12
N THR A 89 -4.65 -1.75 -3.55
CA THR A 89 -5.43 -1.81 -4.79
C THR A 89 -6.61 -0.82 -4.81
N GLU A 90 -7.35 -0.68 -3.70
CA GLU A 90 -8.40 0.35 -3.61
C GLU A 90 -7.80 1.75 -3.55
N ALA A 91 -6.67 1.93 -2.87
CA ALA A 91 -5.98 3.21 -2.79
C ALA A 91 -5.53 3.69 -4.18
N ASP A 92 -4.89 2.80 -4.98
CA ASP A 92 -4.48 3.10 -6.36
C ASP A 92 -5.67 3.42 -7.27
N ALA A 93 -6.72 2.59 -7.20
CA ALA A 93 -7.93 2.81 -7.98
C ALA A 93 -8.59 4.16 -7.63
N LEU A 94 -8.68 4.50 -6.33
CA LEU A 94 -9.25 5.77 -5.88
C LEU A 94 -8.38 6.96 -6.30
N ALA A 95 -7.05 6.85 -6.17
CA ALA A 95 -6.11 7.88 -6.59
C ALA A 95 -6.25 8.18 -8.09
N ILE A 96 -6.23 7.14 -8.91
CA ILE A 96 -6.20 7.27 -10.37
C ILE A 96 -7.59 7.60 -10.92
N LEU A 97 -8.58 6.75 -10.67
CA LEU A 97 -9.94 6.94 -11.22
C LEU A 97 -10.61 8.18 -10.64
N GLY A 98 -10.35 8.47 -9.34
CA GLY A 98 -10.88 9.68 -8.69
C GLY A 98 -10.17 10.97 -9.09
N GLY A 99 -8.89 10.89 -9.46
CA GLY A 99 -8.07 12.03 -9.87
C GLY A 99 -8.20 12.42 -11.32
N LEU A 100 -8.58 11.48 -12.18
CA LEU A 100 -8.72 11.71 -13.62
C LEU A 100 -9.92 12.62 -13.94
N ALA A 101 -9.68 13.61 -14.79
CA ALA A 101 -10.79 14.31 -15.46
C ALA A 101 -11.58 13.34 -16.38
N PRO A 102 -12.84 13.65 -16.77
CA PRO A 102 -13.68 12.76 -17.58
C PRO A 102 -13.00 12.25 -18.87
N GLN A 103 -12.15 13.06 -19.49
CA GLN A 103 -11.37 12.72 -20.69
C GLN A 103 -9.87 12.57 -20.42
N GLY A 104 -9.47 12.55 -19.14
CA GLY A 104 -8.09 12.41 -18.71
C GLY A 104 -7.53 11.01 -19.01
N ARG A 105 -6.21 10.92 -19.09
CA ARG A 105 -5.45 9.71 -19.35
C ARG A 105 -4.62 9.34 -18.11
N LEU A 106 -4.44 8.05 -17.92
CA LEU A 106 -3.43 7.50 -17.03
C LEU A 106 -2.13 7.34 -17.82
N TRP A 107 -1.05 7.88 -17.28
CA TRP A 107 0.32 7.62 -17.70
C TRP A 107 0.97 6.77 -16.64
N ALA A 108 1.37 5.55 -16.96
CA ALA A 108 1.90 4.59 -16.00
C ALA A 108 3.13 3.87 -16.56
N SER A 109 4.06 3.47 -15.69
CA SER A 109 5.19 2.67 -16.13
C SER A 109 4.75 1.27 -16.58
N SER A 110 5.58 0.62 -17.42
CA SER A 110 5.31 -0.76 -17.85
C SER A 110 5.51 -1.81 -16.75
N VAL A 111 6.05 -1.39 -15.61
CA VAL A 111 6.37 -2.26 -14.45
C VAL A 111 5.46 -2.03 -13.25
N GLU A 112 4.36 -1.31 -13.45
CA GLU A 112 3.37 -1.09 -12.37
C GLU A 112 2.75 -2.39 -11.86
N HIS A 113 2.38 -2.38 -10.59
CA HIS A 113 1.57 -3.46 -10.01
C HIS A 113 0.24 -3.63 -10.79
N PRO A 114 -0.32 -4.86 -10.86
CA PRO A 114 -1.62 -5.12 -11.51
C PRO A 114 -2.77 -4.22 -11.04
N ALA A 115 -2.73 -3.65 -9.84
CA ALA A 115 -3.70 -2.67 -9.35
C ALA A 115 -3.75 -1.41 -10.23
N VAL A 116 -2.63 -0.98 -10.79
CA VAL A 116 -2.50 0.16 -11.71
C VAL A 116 -2.56 -0.32 -13.16
N ALA A 117 -1.72 -1.30 -13.53
CA ALA A 117 -1.65 -1.81 -14.90
C ALA A 117 -3.00 -2.38 -15.40
N GLY A 118 -3.76 -3.01 -14.50
CA GLY A 118 -5.10 -3.56 -14.79
C GLY A 118 -6.16 -2.51 -15.15
N LEU A 119 -5.92 -1.23 -14.88
CA LEU A 119 -6.81 -0.15 -15.29
C LEU A 119 -6.87 0.03 -16.82
N ALA A 120 -5.94 -0.58 -17.56
CA ALA A 120 -5.98 -0.67 -19.03
C ALA A 120 -7.12 -1.59 -19.55
N ASP A 121 -7.83 -2.32 -18.70
CA ASP A 121 -9.02 -3.10 -19.10
C ASP A 121 -10.03 -2.19 -19.84
N PRO A 122 -10.56 -2.59 -21.01
CA PRO A 122 -11.54 -1.81 -21.79
C PRO A 122 -12.80 -1.42 -21.00
N ARG A 123 -13.15 -2.17 -19.96
CA ARG A 123 -14.27 -1.87 -19.06
C ARG A 123 -13.98 -0.73 -18.08
N LEU A 124 -12.71 -0.34 -17.94
CA LEU A 124 -12.23 0.73 -17.05
C LEU A 124 -11.73 1.92 -17.89
N LEU A 125 -10.43 2.05 -18.06
CA LEU A 125 -9.82 3.14 -18.82
C LEU A 125 -9.55 2.78 -20.29
N GLY A 126 -9.27 1.51 -20.59
CA GLY A 126 -8.98 1.03 -21.94
C GLY A 126 -7.87 1.84 -22.61
N GLN A 127 -8.16 2.43 -23.77
CA GLN A 127 -7.21 3.24 -24.54
C GLN A 127 -6.79 4.56 -23.87
N ARG A 128 -7.36 4.92 -22.72
CA ARG A 128 -6.93 6.08 -21.93
C ARG A 128 -5.73 5.77 -21.03
N VAL A 129 -5.12 4.61 -21.14
CA VAL A 129 -3.86 4.28 -20.48
C VAL A 129 -2.72 4.40 -21.48
N SER A 130 -1.66 5.08 -21.05
CA SER A 130 -0.41 5.27 -21.78
C SER A 130 0.70 4.62 -20.98
N THR A 131 1.30 3.57 -21.53
CA THR A 131 2.37 2.83 -20.85
C THR A 131 3.73 3.39 -21.23
N VAL A 132 4.53 3.76 -20.24
CA VAL A 132 5.90 4.27 -20.43
C VAL A 132 6.88 3.12 -20.19
N PRO A 133 7.82 2.86 -21.11
CA PRO A 133 8.77 1.79 -20.98
C PRO A 133 9.80 2.05 -19.88
N VAL A 134 10.46 0.98 -19.44
CA VAL A 134 11.64 1.00 -18.58
C VAL A 134 12.88 0.57 -19.34
N ASP A 135 14.05 0.89 -18.81
CA ASP A 135 15.32 0.39 -19.30
C ASP A 135 15.62 -1.07 -18.89
N GLY A 136 16.81 -1.57 -19.20
CA GLY A 136 17.23 -2.92 -18.86
C GLY A 136 17.41 -3.18 -17.36
N HIS A 137 17.39 -2.15 -16.52
CA HIS A 137 17.44 -2.21 -15.05
C HIS A 137 16.05 -2.02 -14.42
N GLY A 138 15.01 -1.92 -15.24
CA GLY A 138 13.65 -1.71 -14.78
C GLY A 138 13.36 -0.27 -14.33
N VAL A 139 14.25 0.69 -14.62
CA VAL A 139 14.05 2.12 -14.31
C VAL A 139 13.26 2.78 -15.45
N VAL A 140 12.26 3.60 -15.09
CA VAL A 140 11.38 4.25 -16.07
C VAL A 140 12.14 5.24 -16.96
N ASP A 141 11.84 5.21 -18.28
CA ASP A 141 12.30 6.25 -19.21
C ASP A 141 11.47 7.53 -19.01
N LEU A 142 11.97 8.44 -18.19
CA LEU A 142 11.30 9.71 -17.92
C LEU A 142 11.15 10.59 -19.17
N ALA A 143 12.06 10.47 -20.16
CA ALA A 143 11.89 11.15 -21.43
C ALA A 143 10.68 10.62 -22.21
N GLY A 144 10.27 9.37 -21.96
CA GLY A 144 9.04 8.79 -22.49
C GLY A 144 7.78 9.48 -21.97
N PHE A 145 7.76 9.87 -20.68
CA PHE A 145 6.65 10.69 -20.16
C PHE A 145 6.58 12.06 -20.84
N ALA A 146 7.70 12.78 -20.92
CA ALA A 146 7.74 14.13 -21.48
C ALA A 146 7.44 14.16 -22.98
N GLY A 147 7.94 13.18 -23.73
CA GLY A 147 7.88 13.15 -25.20
C GLY A 147 6.69 12.39 -25.79
N GLY A 148 5.79 11.84 -24.95
CA GLY A 148 4.68 11.02 -25.44
C GLY A 148 5.13 9.74 -26.16
N ARG A 149 6.34 9.25 -25.89
CA ARG A 149 6.85 8.01 -26.49
C ARG A 149 6.01 6.83 -26.01
N GLY A 150 5.52 6.03 -26.92
CA GLY A 150 4.55 4.95 -26.66
C GLY A 150 3.10 5.32 -27.01
N MET A 151 2.86 6.58 -27.39
CA MET A 151 1.57 7.06 -27.85
C MET A 151 1.62 7.42 -29.34
N GLY A 152 0.62 6.98 -30.08
CA GLY A 152 0.53 7.23 -31.52
C GLY A 152 0.37 8.72 -31.92
N ASP A 153 0.15 9.64 -30.95
CA ASP A 153 -0.03 11.08 -31.20
C ASP A 153 1.17 11.95 -30.72
N GLY A 154 2.19 11.33 -30.11
CA GLY A 154 3.43 12.03 -29.71
C GLY A 154 3.24 13.11 -28.63
N ARG A 155 2.13 13.09 -27.88
CA ARG A 155 1.82 14.09 -26.85
C ARG A 155 2.08 13.54 -25.46
N GLY A 156 2.68 14.36 -24.59
CA GLY A 156 2.88 14.07 -23.17
C GLY A 156 1.62 14.29 -22.31
N PRO A 157 1.75 14.15 -20.99
CA PRO A 157 0.69 14.44 -20.03
C PRO A 157 0.17 15.88 -20.15
N ARG A 158 -1.05 16.13 -19.68
CA ARG A 158 -1.74 17.43 -19.75
C ARG A 158 -2.67 17.61 -18.55
N PRO A 159 -3.22 18.83 -18.34
CA PRO A 159 -4.20 19.04 -17.26
C PRO A 159 -5.37 18.07 -17.32
N GLY A 160 -5.69 17.47 -16.17
CA GLY A 160 -6.73 16.45 -16.05
C GLY A 160 -6.24 15.00 -16.20
N ASP A 161 -4.98 14.79 -16.58
CA ASP A 161 -4.35 13.48 -16.56
C ASP A 161 -3.79 13.13 -15.17
N VAL A 162 -3.50 11.84 -14.96
CA VAL A 162 -2.76 11.33 -13.81
C VAL A 162 -1.51 10.61 -14.32
N VAL A 163 -0.36 10.95 -13.77
CA VAL A 163 0.91 10.23 -13.98
C VAL A 163 1.16 9.37 -12.76
N SER A 164 1.29 8.07 -12.93
CA SER A 164 1.52 7.10 -11.85
C SER A 164 2.85 6.39 -12.06
N LEU A 165 3.67 6.36 -11.00
CA LEU A 165 4.93 5.62 -10.98
C LEU A 165 5.08 4.97 -9.63
N MET A 166 5.12 3.63 -9.58
CA MET A 166 5.38 2.91 -8.34
C MET A 166 6.74 3.30 -7.77
N MET A 167 6.85 3.44 -6.44
CA MET A 167 8.09 3.90 -5.81
C MET A 167 9.16 2.80 -5.75
N VAL A 168 8.74 1.56 -5.47
CA VAL A 168 9.61 0.37 -5.43
C VAL A 168 8.90 -0.76 -6.14
N ASN A 169 9.58 -1.40 -7.09
CA ASN A 169 9.00 -2.52 -7.82
C ASN A 169 8.93 -3.77 -6.93
N ASN A 170 7.79 -4.43 -6.93
CA ASN A 170 7.50 -5.59 -6.07
C ASN A 170 8.24 -6.88 -6.49
N GLU A 171 8.77 -6.97 -7.72
CA GLU A 171 9.48 -8.13 -8.24
C GLU A 171 11.00 -7.94 -8.19
N THR A 172 11.48 -6.78 -8.64
CA THR A 172 12.90 -6.51 -8.79
C THR A 172 13.52 -5.71 -7.65
N GLY A 173 12.68 -5.02 -6.84
CA GLY A 173 13.16 -4.09 -5.81
C GLY A 173 13.70 -2.78 -6.36
N THR A 174 13.60 -2.53 -7.67
CA THR A 174 14.07 -1.29 -8.31
C THR A 174 13.35 -0.08 -7.74
N VAL A 175 14.12 0.90 -7.26
CA VAL A 175 13.61 2.18 -6.76
C VAL A 175 13.49 3.15 -7.95
N GLN A 176 12.31 3.74 -8.11
CA GLN A 176 11.99 4.61 -9.24
C GLN A 176 12.22 6.10 -8.92
N PRO A 177 12.50 6.94 -9.92
CA PRO A 177 12.73 8.38 -9.75
C PRO A 177 11.43 9.18 -9.61
N VAL A 178 10.67 8.90 -8.53
CA VAL A 178 9.32 9.46 -8.31
C VAL A 178 9.31 10.98 -8.23
N ALA A 179 10.28 11.59 -7.53
CA ALA A 179 10.32 13.04 -7.39
C ALA A 179 10.52 13.77 -8.74
N GLU A 180 11.33 13.18 -9.63
CA GLU A 180 11.53 13.74 -10.95
C GLU A 180 10.27 13.57 -11.83
N MET A 181 9.63 12.40 -11.76
CA MET A 181 8.33 12.17 -12.42
C MET A 181 7.27 13.16 -11.93
N ALA A 182 7.18 13.39 -10.61
CA ALA A 182 6.21 14.32 -10.03
C ALA A 182 6.40 15.76 -10.55
N ARG A 183 7.65 16.23 -10.61
CA ARG A 183 7.97 17.54 -11.20
C ARG A 183 7.52 17.62 -12.66
N MET A 184 7.80 16.60 -13.46
CA MET A 184 7.38 16.55 -14.87
C MET A 184 5.85 16.52 -15.03
N ALA A 185 5.14 15.78 -14.20
CA ALA A 185 3.69 15.76 -14.19
C ALA A 185 3.11 17.16 -13.88
N HIS A 186 3.67 17.84 -12.87
CA HIS A 186 3.27 19.21 -12.51
C HIS A 186 3.58 20.25 -13.59
N ASP A 187 4.73 20.15 -14.26
CA ASP A 187 5.09 21.01 -15.39
C ASP A 187 4.08 20.88 -16.53
N ALA A 188 3.47 19.68 -16.67
CA ALA A 188 2.40 19.40 -17.64
C ALA A 188 0.98 19.73 -17.12
N GLY A 189 0.83 20.10 -15.83
CA GLY A 189 -0.47 20.36 -15.18
C GLY A 189 -1.25 19.09 -14.85
N ALA A 190 -0.61 17.92 -14.86
CA ALA A 190 -1.19 16.64 -14.47
C ALA A 190 -1.00 16.38 -12.96
N LEU A 191 -1.80 15.46 -12.39
CA LEU A 191 -1.59 14.96 -11.04
C LEU A 191 -0.49 13.88 -11.04
N ALA A 192 0.34 13.88 -9.98
CA ALA A 192 1.36 12.87 -9.74
C ALA A 192 0.92 11.89 -8.65
N HIS A 193 0.88 10.60 -8.96
CA HIS A 193 0.59 9.51 -8.03
C HIS A 193 1.80 8.57 -7.89
N THR A 194 2.02 8.03 -6.70
CA THR A 194 2.93 6.91 -6.50
C THR A 194 2.29 5.79 -5.70
N ASP A 195 2.39 4.56 -6.20
CA ASP A 195 2.20 3.35 -5.41
C ASP A 195 3.45 3.15 -4.54
N ALA A 196 3.32 3.45 -3.24
CA ALA A 196 4.37 3.27 -2.24
C ALA A 196 4.14 2.02 -1.37
N VAL A 197 3.33 1.07 -1.82
CA VAL A 197 2.97 -0.15 -1.08
C VAL A 197 4.19 -0.99 -0.72
N GLN A 198 5.20 -1.06 -1.60
CA GLN A 198 6.46 -1.74 -1.33
C GLN A 198 7.52 -0.84 -0.67
N ALA A 199 7.32 0.48 -0.68
CA ALA A 199 8.26 1.45 -0.13
C ALA A 199 8.01 1.76 1.36
N PHE A 200 6.74 1.99 1.73
CA PHE A 200 6.37 2.41 3.08
C PHE A 200 6.81 1.39 4.15
N GLY A 201 7.59 1.87 5.12
CA GLY A 201 8.16 1.02 6.18
C GLY A 201 9.38 0.18 5.76
N HIS A 202 9.88 0.33 4.52
CA HIS A 202 11.10 -0.31 4.00
C HIS A 202 12.15 0.71 3.55
N ILE A 203 11.72 1.85 3.04
CA ILE A 203 12.53 3.04 2.76
C ILE A 203 11.78 4.28 3.22
N ASP A 204 12.45 5.43 3.20
CA ASP A 204 11.82 6.70 3.56
C ASP A 204 10.77 7.09 2.52
N VAL A 205 9.56 7.40 3.00
CA VAL A 205 8.45 7.91 2.19
C VAL A 205 8.06 9.27 2.74
N ASN A 206 8.61 10.31 2.15
CA ASN A 206 8.34 11.69 2.54
C ASN A 206 7.58 12.42 1.43
N PRO A 207 6.28 12.68 1.60
CA PRO A 207 5.46 13.34 0.58
C PRO A 207 5.99 14.69 0.13
N ALA A 208 6.62 15.46 1.04
CA ALA A 208 7.16 16.78 0.73
C ALA A 208 8.40 16.69 -0.19
N GLU A 209 9.25 15.68 0.00
CA GLU A 209 10.44 15.44 -0.83
C GLU A 209 10.08 14.81 -2.17
N LEU A 210 9.11 13.89 -2.17
CA LEU A 210 8.63 13.26 -3.40
C LEU A 210 7.87 14.24 -4.30
N GLY A 211 7.24 15.26 -3.72
CA GLY A 211 6.50 16.27 -4.46
C GLY A 211 5.25 15.76 -5.16
N VAL A 212 4.79 14.53 -4.88
CA VAL A 212 3.59 13.94 -5.47
C VAL A 212 2.31 14.52 -4.89
N ASP A 213 1.18 14.21 -5.51
CA ASP A 213 -0.16 14.61 -5.07
C ASP A 213 -0.88 13.50 -4.29
N LEU A 214 -0.53 12.24 -4.59
CA LEU A 214 -1.24 11.06 -4.14
C LEU A 214 -0.24 9.95 -3.83
N ILE A 215 -0.38 9.28 -2.66
CA ILE A 215 0.45 8.14 -2.25
C ILE A 215 -0.43 7.02 -1.74
N SER A 216 -0.30 5.84 -2.33
CA SER A 216 -0.97 4.61 -1.89
C SER A 216 -0.06 3.79 -0.99
N ILE A 217 -0.58 3.32 0.16
CA ILE A 217 0.11 2.42 1.09
C ILE A 217 -0.79 1.28 1.54
N SER A 218 -0.20 0.17 2.00
CA SER A 218 -0.94 -1.02 2.44
C SER A 218 -0.37 -1.61 3.73
N ALA A 219 -1.25 -2.05 4.62
CA ALA A 219 -0.83 -2.57 5.93
C ALA A 219 -0.10 -3.92 5.84
N HIS A 220 -0.57 -4.85 5.00
CA HIS A 220 -0.07 -6.21 5.00
C HIS A 220 1.39 -6.37 4.51
N LYS A 221 1.94 -5.39 3.82
CA LYS A 221 3.35 -5.42 3.38
C LYS A 221 4.31 -5.15 4.54
N ILE A 222 3.86 -4.41 5.54
CA ILE A 222 4.64 -4.07 6.74
C ILE A 222 4.27 -4.90 7.97
N GLY A 223 3.58 -6.03 7.78
CA GLY A 223 3.12 -6.90 8.87
C GLY A 223 1.93 -6.35 9.65
N GLY A 224 1.15 -5.49 9.04
CA GLY A 224 -0.20 -5.12 9.47
C GLY A 224 -1.26 -6.09 8.97
N PRO A 225 -2.53 -5.90 9.33
CA PRO A 225 -3.60 -6.78 8.90
C PRO A 225 -3.89 -6.66 7.39
N VAL A 226 -4.29 -7.78 6.79
CA VAL A 226 -4.87 -7.80 5.44
C VAL A 226 -6.24 -7.10 5.48
N GLY A 227 -6.62 -6.46 4.39
CA GLY A 227 -7.94 -5.83 4.25
C GLY A 227 -7.97 -4.35 4.67
N ILE A 228 -6.81 -3.71 4.82
CA ILE A 228 -6.70 -2.28 5.03
C ILE A 228 -5.45 -1.69 4.39
N GLY A 229 -5.60 -0.46 3.89
CA GLY A 229 -4.54 0.41 3.39
C GLY A 229 -4.94 1.87 3.59
N ALA A 230 -4.19 2.76 3.00
CA ALA A 230 -4.51 4.18 3.00
C ALA A 230 -4.06 4.85 1.70
N LEU A 231 -4.77 5.91 1.35
CA LEU A 231 -4.38 6.88 0.33
C LEU A 231 -4.10 8.22 1.04
N TRP A 232 -2.91 8.74 0.88
CA TRP A 232 -2.65 10.14 1.18
C TRP A 232 -3.02 11.00 -0.02
N VAL A 233 -3.72 12.11 0.26
CA VAL A 233 -4.16 13.09 -0.74
C VAL A 233 -3.65 14.46 -0.35
N ARG A 234 -2.82 15.07 -1.19
CA ARG A 234 -2.29 16.41 -0.97
C ARG A 234 -3.42 17.42 -0.83
N ARG A 235 -3.29 18.32 0.12
CA ARG A 235 -4.25 19.42 0.32
C ARG A 235 -4.50 20.20 -0.98
N GLY A 236 -5.77 20.37 -1.32
CA GLY A 236 -6.22 21.07 -2.53
C GLY A 236 -6.45 20.16 -3.73
N VAL A 237 -6.04 18.90 -3.65
CA VAL A 237 -6.42 17.89 -4.64
C VAL A 237 -7.83 17.40 -4.34
N ASN A 238 -8.70 17.41 -5.34
CA ASN A 238 -10.07 16.92 -5.25
C ASN A 238 -10.18 15.60 -6.00
N LEU A 239 -10.69 14.57 -5.33
CA LEU A 239 -10.96 13.27 -5.93
C LEU A 239 -12.47 13.07 -6.11
N ALA A 240 -12.86 12.52 -7.23
CA ALA A 240 -14.21 12.01 -7.42
C ALA A 240 -14.35 10.65 -6.69
N PRO A 241 -15.52 10.37 -6.03
CA PRO A 241 -15.76 9.07 -5.45
C PRO A 241 -15.89 8.00 -6.54
N ILE A 242 -15.26 6.84 -6.33
CA ILE A 242 -15.35 5.70 -7.25
C ILE A 242 -16.39 4.66 -6.83
N THR A 243 -16.98 4.83 -5.65
CA THR A 243 -18.03 3.96 -5.11
C THR A 243 -19.16 4.80 -4.56
N ALA A 244 -20.40 4.35 -4.80
CA ALA A 244 -21.59 4.96 -4.19
C ALA A 244 -21.70 4.58 -2.71
N GLY A 245 -22.36 5.41 -1.89
CA GLY A 245 -22.63 5.11 -0.47
C GLY A 245 -22.66 6.34 0.42
N GLY A 246 -22.40 6.15 1.72
CA GLY A 246 -22.56 7.17 2.77
C GLY A 246 -21.39 8.15 2.91
N MET A 247 -20.41 8.16 2.02
CA MET A 247 -19.32 9.14 1.95
C MET A 247 -18.52 9.30 3.26
N GLN A 248 -18.22 8.19 3.97
CA GLN A 248 -17.66 8.20 5.32
C GLN A 248 -16.22 8.74 5.40
N GLN A 249 -15.40 8.52 4.38
CA GLN A 249 -14.01 8.96 4.33
C GLN A 249 -13.88 10.17 3.39
N ALA A 250 -13.73 11.36 3.95
CA ALA A 250 -13.52 12.62 3.22
C ALA A 250 -14.49 12.85 2.03
N GLN A 251 -15.66 12.25 2.04
CA GLN A 251 -16.68 12.28 0.99
C GLN A 251 -16.26 11.63 -0.35
N VAL A 252 -15.15 10.89 -0.37
CA VAL A 252 -14.66 10.20 -1.58
C VAL A 252 -14.65 8.68 -1.46
N ARG A 253 -14.71 8.15 -0.24
CA ARG A 253 -14.72 6.70 0.00
C ARG A 253 -15.85 6.32 0.94
N SER A 254 -16.74 5.46 0.46
CA SER A 254 -17.93 4.99 1.17
C SER A 254 -17.69 3.65 1.89
N GLY A 255 -18.57 3.33 2.84
CA GLY A 255 -18.57 2.07 3.59
C GLY A 255 -18.16 2.23 5.05
N THR A 256 -18.68 1.34 5.90
CA THR A 256 -18.35 1.30 7.33
C THR A 256 -16.87 1.08 7.53
N GLN A 257 -16.24 1.92 8.36
CA GLN A 257 -14.80 1.86 8.58
C GLN A 257 -14.42 0.71 9.51
N ALA A 258 -13.33 0.04 9.19
CA ALA A 258 -12.80 -1.11 9.93
C ALA A 258 -11.86 -0.63 11.06
N VAL A 259 -12.43 -0.20 12.19
CA VAL A 259 -11.67 0.36 13.33
C VAL A 259 -10.57 -0.57 13.82
N MET A 260 -10.87 -1.86 13.96
CA MET A 260 -9.92 -2.87 14.41
C MET A 260 -8.71 -2.95 13.46
N LEU A 261 -8.96 -3.03 12.15
CA LEU A 261 -7.88 -3.09 11.16
C LEU A 261 -7.07 -1.80 11.12
N ALA A 262 -7.71 -0.63 11.29
CA ALA A 262 -7.03 0.65 11.34
C ALA A 262 -6.04 0.73 12.51
N ARG A 263 -6.42 0.28 13.71
CA ARG A 263 -5.52 0.21 14.87
C ARG A 263 -4.36 -0.76 14.65
N GLY A 264 -4.63 -1.93 14.06
CA GLY A 264 -3.58 -2.89 13.69
C GLY A 264 -2.61 -2.31 12.65
N PHE A 265 -3.13 -1.58 11.65
CA PHE A 265 -2.30 -0.89 10.65
C PHE A 265 -1.41 0.16 11.30
N ALA A 266 -1.96 1.06 12.11
CA ALA A 266 -1.19 2.11 12.79
C ALA A 266 -0.06 1.53 13.66
N ALA A 267 -0.34 0.46 14.44
CA ALA A 267 0.66 -0.22 15.26
C ALA A 267 1.78 -0.86 14.43
N ALA A 268 1.45 -1.51 13.31
CA ALA A 268 2.43 -2.08 12.40
C ALA A 268 3.27 -1.00 11.72
N ALA A 269 2.64 0.08 11.26
CA ALA A 269 3.28 1.21 10.60
C ALA A 269 4.29 1.89 11.54
N ARG A 270 3.88 2.20 12.77
CA ARG A 270 4.77 2.76 13.79
C ARG A 270 6.00 1.88 14.01
N GLN A 271 5.82 0.58 14.26
CA GLN A 271 6.94 -0.33 14.48
C GLN A 271 7.85 -0.45 13.25
N ALA A 272 7.29 -0.44 12.03
CA ALA A 272 8.08 -0.52 10.80
C ALA A 272 8.94 0.73 10.61
N VAL A 273 8.38 1.92 10.80
CA VAL A 273 9.10 3.19 10.63
C VAL A 273 10.13 3.41 11.73
N GLU A 274 9.78 3.16 13.01
CA GLU A 274 10.70 3.29 14.15
C GLU A 274 11.92 2.36 14.05
N ASN A 275 11.76 1.20 13.42
CA ASN A 275 12.84 0.22 13.27
C ASN A 275 13.56 0.29 11.92
N LEU A 276 13.20 1.23 11.06
CA LEU A 276 13.62 1.26 9.66
C LEU A 276 15.14 1.18 9.49
N ASP A 277 15.91 2.01 10.18
CA ASP A 277 17.37 2.03 10.06
C ASP A 277 18.00 0.72 10.50
N ARG A 278 17.54 0.15 11.62
CA ARG A 278 18.01 -1.15 12.11
C ARG A 278 17.68 -2.26 11.12
N ASP A 279 16.48 -2.29 10.61
CA ASP A 279 16.00 -3.34 9.71
C ASP A 279 16.72 -3.23 8.35
N ARG A 280 16.96 -2.03 7.84
CA ARG A 280 17.74 -1.77 6.61
C ARG A 280 19.20 -2.26 6.76
N ALA A 281 19.86 -1.96 7.87
CA ALA A 281 21.20 -2.43 8.13
C ALA A 281 21.27 -3.97 8.15
N GLN A 282 20.27 -4.62 8.73
CA GLN A 282 20.18 -6.08 8.74
C GLN A 282 19.91 -6.66 7.34
N TRP A 283 19.02 -6.06 6.57
CA TRP A 283 18.72 -6.49 5.18
C TRP A 283 19.96 -6.32 4.30
N GLN A 284 20.71 -5.23 4.44
CA GLN A 284 21.95 -5.02 3.72
C GLN A 284 22.98 -6.12 4.04
N THR A 285 23.13 -6.48 5.32
CA THR A 285 24.00 -7.57 5.76
C THR A 285 23.62 -8.91 5.09
N TRP A 286 22.34 -9.22 5.04
CA TRP A 286 21.86 -10.45 4.40
C TRP A 286 22.04 -10.42 2.88
N HIS A 287 21.76 -9.29 2.24
CA HIS A 287 21.96 -9.07 0.81
C HIS A 287 23.45 -9.30 0.45
N ASP A 288 24.36 -8.67 1.16
CA ASP A 288 25.80 -8.78 0.89
C ASP A 288 26.30 -10.23 1.07
N ALA A 289 25.81 -10.94 2.08
CA ALA A 289 26.12 -12.35 2.28
C ALA A 289 25.62 -13.22 1.11
N ILE A 290 24.38 -13.00 0.64
CA ILE A 290 23.82 -13.73 -0.50
C ILE A 290 24.62 -13.44 -1.77
N VAL A 291 24.91 -12.17 -2.05
CA VAL A 291 25.68 -11.76 -3.24
C VAL A 291 27.08 -12.38 -3.21
N ALA A 292 27.76 -12.41 -2.04
CA ALA A 292 29.07 -13.02 -1.89
C ALA A 292 29.06 -14.53 -2.19
N GLU A 293 28.00 -15.24 -1.78
CA GLU A 293 27.88 -16.69 -1.98
C GLU A 293 27.50 -17.06 -3.43
N VAL A 294 26.61 -16.28 -4.06
CA VAL A 294 26.06 -16.67 -5.37
C VAL A 294 26.67 -15.92 -6.56
N GLY A 295 27.23 -14.73 -6.34
CA GLY A 295 27.75 -13.87 -7.42
C GLY A 295 28.96 -14.44 -8.20
N GLY A 296 29.64 -15.45 -7.63
CA GLY A 296 30.71 -16.17 -8.31
C GLY A 296 30.28 -17.44 -9.06
N LEU A 297 28.99 -17.78 -9.03
CA LEU A 297 28.49 -19.00 -9.67
C LEU A 297 28.30 -18.78 -11.19
N PRO A 298 28.62 -19.79 -12.03
CA PRO A 298 28.41 -19.70 -13.47
C PRO A 298 26.94 -19.44 -13.82
N GLY A 299 26.67 -18.43 -14.63
CA GLY A 299 25.32 -18.07 -15.10
C GLY A 299 24.54 -17.16 -14.14
N VAL A 300 25.13 -16.66 -13.06
CA VAL A 300 24.60 -15.59 -12.22
C VAL A 300 25.16 -14.25 -12.71
N HIS A 301 24.27 -13.32 -13.02
CA HIS A 301 24.60 -11.99 -13.55
C HIS A 301 23.90 -10.91 -12.75
#